data_d6d4c10336f5f4b90c5fe8edd5dc0be0
#
_entry.id   d6d4c10336f5f4b90c5fe8edd5dc0be0
#
_cell.length_a   1.000
_cell.length_b   1.000
_cell.length_c   1.000
_cell.angle_alpha   90.00
_cell.angle_beta   90.00
_cell.angle_gamma   90.00
#
_symmetry.space_group_name_H-M   'P 1'
#
loop_
_entity.id
_entity.type
_entity.pdbx_description
1 polymer ?
#
loop_
_entity_poly.entity_id
_entity_poly.type
_entity_poly.pdbx_seq_one_letter_code
_entity_poly.pdbx_strand_id
1 'polypeptide(L)'
;MQGITPEAELATNTWLVPSKMTIDASAIDIVRCVGIFGSGAFFGMTVTFTNVILPPLLARKITARQRVELWHDMYTSVTHSWVPLGVLASVAYFVAGAQEHNTRLLAAGVSMIAIIPNTLLFVFPLVYKLKDFLKLPDDKFPSEDIVKSTLRSWGLRHWTRTAVAGAAFVVGICDAILYPRV
;
A
#
# COMPACT_ATOMS: atom_id res chain seq x y z
N MET A 1 -31.31 6.16 -65.04
CA MET A 1 -30.96 5.28 -63.92
C MET A 1 -29.52 5.56 -63.58
N GLN A 2 -29.24 6.39 -62.58
CA GLN A 2 -27.90 6.69 -62.12
C GLN A 2 -27.60 5.78 -60.95
N GLY A 3 -26.58 4.91 -61.10
CA GLY A 3 -26.14 4.00 -60.06
C GLY A 3 -25.44 4.77 -58.93
N ILE A 4 -25.93 4.55 -57.71
CA ILE A 4 -25.32 5.02 -56.49
C ILE A 4 -24.09 4.13 -56.22
N THR A 5 -22.91 4.72 -56.20
CA THR A 5 -21.65 4.02 -55.89
C THR A 5 -21.57 3.70 -54.39
N PRO A 6 -21.10 2.50 -53.99
CA PRO A 6 -21.08 2.08 -52.59
C PRO A 6 -19.92 2.65 -51.76
N GLU A 7 -19.23 3.69 -52.20
CA GLU A 7 -18.11 4.30 -51.48
C GLU A 7 -18.47 5.31 -50.40
N ALA A 8 -19.76 5.69 -50.27
CA ALA A 8 -20.18 6.73 -49.33
C ALA A 8 -20.50 6.23 -47.91
N GLU A 9 -20.46 4.92 -47.65
CA GLU A 9 -20.93 4.34 -46.38
C GLU A 9 -19.79 3.93 -45.44
N LEU A 10 -18.52 4.09 -45.85
CA LEU A 10 -17.35 3.70 -45.03
C LEU A 10 -16.72 4.87 -44.26
N ALA A 11 -17.30 6.07 -44.31
CA ALA A 11 -16.69 7.29 -43.75
C ALA A 11 -17.19 7.69 -42.35
N THR A 12 -18.03 6.89 -41.67
CA THR A 12 -18.73 7.33 -40.44
C THR A 12 -18.39 6.58 -39.16
N ASN A 13 -17.38 5.72 -39.14
CA ASN A 13 -17.00 5.02 -37.90
C ASN A 13 -15.59 5.31 -37.37
N THR A 14 -15.06 6.48 -37.62
CA THR A 14 -13.78 6.96 -36.99
C THR A 14 -13.99 7.65 -35.64
N TRP A 15 -15.14 7.48 -35.02
CA TRP A 15 -15.44 7.98 -33.70
C TRP A 15 -14.95 6.99 -32.65
N LEU A 16 -14.04 7.40 -31.80
CA LEU A 16 -13.75 6.73 -30.52
C LEU A 16 -12.68 5.61 -30.54
N VAL A 17 -11.61 5.79 -31.27
CA VAL A 17 -10.36 5.28 -30.69
C VAL A 17 -9.84 6.41 -29.79
N PRO A 18 -9.88 6.28 -28.44
CA PRO A 18 -9.23 7.27 -27.60
C PRO A 18 -7.78 7.33 -28.06
N SER A 19 -7.33 8.54 -28.45
CA SER A 19 -5.94 8.79 -28.75
C SER A 19 -5.14 8.18 -27.62
N LYS A 20 -4.29 7.16 -27.89
CA LYS A 20 -3.41 6.57 -26.88
C LYS A 20 -2.72 7.75 -26.21
N MET A 21 -3.00 7.98 -24.95
CA MET A 21 -2.34 8.99 -24.16
C MET A 21 -0.90 8.52 -23.99
N THR A 22 -0.04 8.90 -24.93
CA THR A 22 1.39 8.61 -24.87
C THR A 22 2.01 9.61 -23.90
N ILE A 23 2.32 9.12 -22.71
CA ILE A 23 3.08 9.89 -21.72
C ILE A 23 4.52 9.93 -22.21
N ASP A 24 5.16 11.13 -22.15
CA ASP A 24 6.57 11.29 -22.50
C ASP A 24 7.46 10.34 -21.67
N ALA A 25 8.53 9.81 -22.28
CA ALA A 25 9.45 8.85 -21.66
C ALA A 25 10.03 9.39 -20.33
N SER A 26 10.40 10.67 -20.27
CA SER A 26 10.90 11.31 -19.06
C SER A 26 9.83 11.37 -17.94
N ALA A 27 8.57 11.58 -18.28
CA ALA A 27 7.48 11.59 -17.32
C ALA A 27 7.22 10.18 -16.75
N ILE A 28 7.39 9.13 -17.55
CA ILE A 28 7.26 7.75 -17.05
C ILE A 28 8.39 7.38 -16.08
N ASP A 29 9.61 7.84 -16.31
CA ASP A 29 10.71 7.64 -15.36
C ASP A 29 10.44 8.30 -14.03
N ILE A 30 9.86 9.50 -14.01
CA ILE A 30 9.40 10.15 -12.79
C ILE A 30 8.33 9.30 -12.09
N VAL A 31 7.35 8.78 -12.83
CA VAL A 31 6.29 7.93 -12.27
C VAL A 31 6.89 6.64 -11.67
N ARG A 32 7.87 6.00 -12.33
CA ARG A 32 8.60 4.85 -11.75
C ARG A 32 9.30 5.21 -10.46
N CYS A 33 10.02 6.33 -10.44
CA CYS A 33 10.68 6.84 -9.22
C CYS A 33 9.68 7.06 -8.08
N VAL A 34 8.49 7.61 -8.37
CA VAL A 34 7.42 7.78 -7.38
C VAL A 34 6.96 6.42 -6.84
N GLY A 35 6.78 5.41 -7.69
CA GLY A 35 6.43 4.05 -7.27
C GLY A 35 7.50 3.43 -6.35
N ILE A 36 8.77 3.51 -6.74
CA ILE A 36 9.90 2.99 -5.96
C ILE A 36 10.03 3.73 -4.63
N PHE A 37 10.05 5.06 -4.65
CA PHE A 37 10.15 5.87 -3.43
C PHE A 37 8.98 5.61 -2.49
N GLY A 38 7.75 5.61 -3.02
CA GLY A 38 6.54 5.42 -2.22
C GLY A 38 6.49 4.02 -1.58
N SER A 39 6.82 2.96 -2.31
CA SER A 39 6.87 1.60 -1.77
C SER A 39 8.01 1.43 -0.76
N GLY A 40 9.18 2.00 -1.02
CA GLY A 40 10.33 1.97 -0.11
C GLY A 40 10.07 2.73 1.18
N ALA A 41 9.48 3.92 1.11
CA ALA A 41 9.09 4.69 2.29
C ALA A 41 8.00 3.96 3.10
N PHE A 42 6.99 3.41 2.45
CA PHE A 42 5.96 2.59 3.11
C PHE A 42 6.58 1.37 3.79
N PHE A 43 7.47 0.64 3.12
CA PHE A 43 8.22 -0.48 3.67
C PHE A 43 9.04 -0.06 4.89
N GLY A 44 9.85 1.01 4.78
CA GLY A 44 10.66 1.52 5.88
C GLY A 44 9.84 1.90 7.11
N MET A 45 8.70 2.57 6.90
CA MET A 45 7.79 2.92 8.00
C MET A 45 7.18 1.69 8.68
N THR A 46 6.77 0.67 7.91
CA THR A 46 6.20 -0.56 8.48
C THR A 46 7.25 -1.37 9.24
N VAL A 47 8.48 -1.46 8.74
CA VAL A 47 9.63 -2.05 9.45
C VAL A 47 9.90 -1.33 10.76
N THR A 48 9.97 0.01 10.73
CA THR A 48 10.22 0.83 11.92
C THR A 48 9.16 0.59 12.99
N PHE A 49 7.88 0.57 12.60
CA PHE A 49 6.81 0.34 13.56
C PHE A 49 6.91 -1.03 14.22
N THR A 50 7.18 -2.06 13.44
CA THR A 50 7.19 -3.45 13.93
C THR A 50 8.45 -3.79 14.74
N ASN A 51 9.62 -3.27 14.33
CA ASN A 51 10.90 -3.66 14.93
C ASN A 51 11.45 -2.63 15.91
N VAL A 52 11.15 -1.36 15.73
CA VAL A 52 11.72 -0.29 16.57
C VAL A 52 10.72 0.19 17.62
N ILE A 53 9.44 0.30 17.28
CA ILE A 53 8.43 0.86 18.16
C ILE A 53 7.75 -0.21 19.02
N LEU A 54 7.30 -1.30 18.42
CA LEU A 54 6.51 -2.31 19.11
C LEU A 54 7.28 -3.05 20.23
N PRO A 55 8.54 -3.50 20.06
CA PRO A 55 9.25 -4.23 21.12
C PRO A 55 9.47 -3.40 22.39
N PRO A 56 9.95 -2.12 22.34
CA PRO A 56 10.04 -1.29 23.53
C PRO A 56 8.66 -1.02 24.17
N LEU A 57 7.62 -0.86 23.36
CA LEU A 57 6.26 -0.69 23.87
C LEU A 57 5.81 -1.91 24.70
N LEU A 58 6.13 -3.11 24.25
CA LEU A 58 5.82 -4.36 24.97
C LEU A 58 6.66 -4.57 26.22
N ALA A 59 7.91 -4.11 26.22
CA ALA A 59 8.85 -4.27 27.33
C ALA A 59 8.70 -3.23 28.43
N ARG A 60 8.13 -2.05 28.13
CA ARG A 60 8.05 -0.92 29.05
C ARG A 60 7.22 -1.26 30.28
N LYS A 61 7.67 -0.78 31.47
CA LYS A 61 6.93 -0.90 32.73
C LYS A 61 5.86 0.20 32.82
N ILE A 62 4.72 -0.04 32.18
CA ILE A 62 3.55 0.85 32.17
C ILE A 62 2.30 -0.03 32.34
N THR A 63 1.17 0.58 32.71
CA THR A 63 -0.09 -0.13 32.84
C THR A 63 -0.61 -0.65 31.49
N ALA A 64 -1.48 -1.65 31.52
CA ALA A 64 -2.10 -2.20 30.32
C ALA A 64 -2.83 -1.11 29.52
N ARG A 65 -3.57 -0.22 30.20
CA ARG A 65 -4.28 0.93 29.58
C ARG A 65 -3.31 1.89 28.90
N GLN A 66 -2.29 2.37 29.61
CA GLN A 66 -1.28 3.27 29.04
C GLN A 66 -0.60 2.68 27.81
N ARG A 67 -0.42 1.35 27.78
CA ARG A 67 0.18 0.65 26.64
C ARG A 67 -0.74 0.71 25.41
N VAL A 68 -2.04 0.52 25.59
CA VAL A 68 -3.00 0.59 24.47
C VAL A 68 -3.18 2.03 24.01
N GLU A 69 -3.22 3.01 24.93
CA GLU A 69 -3.30 4.44 24.61
C GLU A 69 -2.08 4.87 23.76
N LEU A 70 -0.86 4.56 24.20
CA LEU A 70 0.35 4.89 23.48
C LEU A 70 0.42 4.22 22.10
N TRP A 71 0.00 2.95 21.99
CA TRP A 71 -0.13 2.28 20.71
C TRP A 71 -1.15 2.98 19.81
N HIS A 72 -2.30 3.37 20.37
CA HIS A 72 -3.37 4.04 19.64
C HIS A 72 -2.92 5.37 19.05
N ASP A 73 -2.25 6.20 19.86
CA ASP A 73 -1.76 7.51 19.44
C ASP A 73 -0.73 7.38 18.31
N MET A 74 0.23 6.47 18.46
CA MET A 74 1.21 6.18 17.42
C MET A 74 0.56 5.63 16.16
N TYR A 75 -0.37 4.68 16.28
CA TYR A 75 -1.07 4.07 15.15
C TYR A 75 -1.89 5.12 14.38
N THR A 76 -2.61 5.98 15.09
CA THR A 76 -3.45 7.02 14.48
C THR A 76 -2.58 8.07 13.76
N SER A 77 -1.52 8.54 14.40
CA SER A 77 -0.62 9.55 13.83
C SER A 77 0.01 9.09 12.50
N VAL A 78 0.39 7.80 12.41
CA VAL A 78 1.07 7.30 11.20
C VAL A 78 0.10 6.87 10.10
N THR A 79 -1.13 6.45 10.44
CA THR A 79 -2.09 5.92 9.46
C THR A 79 -2.45 6.97 8.41
N HIS A 80 -2.58 8.23 8.79
CA HIS A 80 -2.91 9.33 7.88
C HIS A 80 -1.86 9.54 6.77
N SER A 81 -0.60 9.24 7.03
CA SER A 81 0.49 9.40 6.06
C SER A 81 0.72 8.14 5.21
N TRP A 82 0.52 6.96 5.79
CA TRP A 82 0.88 5.70 5.14
C TRP A 82 -0.09 5.25 4.05
N VAL A 83 -1.38 5.42 4.30
CA VAL A 83 -2.41 4.97 3.34
C VAL A 83 -2.29 5.72 2.01
N PRO A 84 -2.22 7.05 1.98
CA PRO A 84 -2.00 7.79 0.74
C PRO A 84 -0.71 7.40 0.02
N LEU A 85 0.38 7.19 0.76
CA LEU A 85 1.67 6.82 0.20
C LEU A 85 1.63 5.44 -0.48
N GLY A 86 0.98 4.46 0.15
CA GLY A 86 0.81 3.12 -0.43
C GLY A 86 -0.06 3.13 -1.69
N VAL A 87 -1.14 3.91 -1.69
CA VAL A 87 -2.01 4.10 -2.86
C VAL A 87 -1.25 4.79 -3.99
N LEU A 88 -0.52 5.86 -3.69
CA LEU A 88 0.30 6.58 -4.67
C LEU A 88 1.34 5.66 -5.32
N ALA A 89 2.04 4.87 -4.54
CA ALA A 89 3.01 3.90 -5.04
C ALA A 89 2.35 2.86 -5.97
N SER A 90 1.18 2.33 -5.57
CA SER A 90 0.43 1.38 -6.39
C SER A 90 0.01 1.97 -7.73
N VAL A 91 -0.58 3.16 -7.73
CA VAL A 91 -1.01 3.87 -8.95
C VAL A 91 0.19 4.14 -9.86
N ALA A 92 1.30 4.61 -9.29
CA ALA A 92 2.52 4.87 -10.04
C ALA A 92 3.06 3.61 -10.74
N TYR A 93 3.10 2.48 -10.05
CA TYR A 93 3.52 1.21 -10.65
C TYR A 93 2.55 0.74 -11.74
N PHE A 94 1.23 0.90 -11.56
CA PHE A 94 0.26 0.55 -12.59
C PHE A 94 0.41 1.42 -13.83
N VAL A 95 0.56 2.74 -13.66
CA VAL A 95 0.74 3.66 -14.78
C VAL A 95 2.01 3.33 -15.56
N ALA A 96 3.15 3.21 -14.87
CA ALA A 96 4.41 2.86 -15.51
C ALA A 96 4.33 1.47 -16.19
N GLY A 97 3.83 0.46 -15.46
CA GLY A 97 3.72 -0.90 -15.98
C GLY A 97 2.80 -1.02 -17.21
N ALA A 98 1.70 -0.29 -17.23
CA ALA A 98 0.77 -0.28 -18.36
C ALA A 98 1.37 0.41 -19.59
N GLN A 99 2.04 1.54 -19.42
CA GLN A 99 2.66 2.29 -20.51
C GLN A 99 3.85 1.53 -21.14
N GLU A 100 4.61 0.82 -20.31
CA GLU A 100 5.79 0.07 -20.75
C GLU A 100 5.48 -1.39 -21.10
N HIS A 101 4.23 -1.84 -20.97
CA HIS A 101 3.86 -3.26 -21.05
C HIS A 101 4.73 -4.14 -20.12
N ASN A 102 5.11 -3.60 -18.97
CA ASN A 102 6.02 -4.22 -18.01
C ASN A 102 5.26 -4.96 -16.91
N THR A 103 5.20 -6.28 -17.03
CA THR A 103 4.48 -7.14 -16.10
C THR A 103 5.06 -7.11 -14.67
N ARG A 104 6.37 -6.82 -14.50
CA ARG A 104 7.00 -6.72 -13.17
C ARG A 104 6.48 -5.51 -12.41
N LEU A 105 6.41 -4.34 -13.06
CA LEU A 105 5.84 -3.14 -12.45
C LEU A 105 4.34 -3.31 -12.17
N LEU A 106 3.59 -3.96 -13.06
CA LEU A 106 2.20 -4.31 -12.80
C LEU A 106 2.07 -5.22 -11.57
N ALA A 107 2.93 -6.24 -11.43
CA ALA A 107 2.95 -7.12 -10.26
C ALA A 107 3.30 -6.35 -8.97
N ALA A 108 4.24 -5.40 -9.02
CA ALA A 108 4.54 -4.51 -7.87
C ALA A 108 3.32 -3.66 -7.49
N GLY A 109 2.60 -3.11 -8.48
CA GLY A 109 1.35 -2.37 -8.25
C GLY A 109 0.26 -3.23 -7.62
N VAL A 110 0.05 -4.45 -8.12
CA VAL A 110 -0.89 -5.43 -7.53
C VAL A 110 -0.49 -5.77 -6.10
N SER A 111 0.80 -5.97 -5.83
CA SER A 111 1.30 -6.24 -4.48
C SER A 111 0.97 -5.10 -3.53
N MET A 112 1.20 -3.86 -3.93
CA MET A 112 0.90 -2.69 -3.11
C MET A 112 -0.61 -2.54 -2.83
N ILE A 113 -1.48 -2.71 -3.83
CA ILE A 113 -2.93 -2.62 -3.62
C ILE A 113 -3.47 -3.78 -2.77
N ALA A 114 -2.86 -4.97 -2.84
CA ALA A 114 -3.23 -6.12 -2.03
C ALA A 114 -3.03 -5.91 -0.52
N ILE A 115 -2.25 -4.89 -0.12
CA ILE A 115 -2.13 -4.47 1.28
C ILE A 115 -3.48 -4.02 1.84
N ILE A 116 -4.36 -3.44 1.02
CA ILE A 116 -5.68 -2.96 1.46
C ILE A 116 -6.56 -4.12 1.94
N PRO A 117 -6.92 -5.12 1.12
CA PRO A 117 -7.72 -6.25 1.60
C PRO A 117 -7.03 -7.04 2.72
N ASN A 118 -5.70 -7.21 2.67
CA ASN A 118 -4.95 -7.83 3.76
C ASN A 118 -5.15 -7.06 5.09
N THR A 119 -5.10 -5.73 5.05
CA THR A 119 -5.32 -4.89 6.24
C THR A 119 -6.73 -5.01 6.76
N LEU A 120 -7.74 -4.97 5.89
CA LEU A 120 -9.14 -5.06 6.28
C LEU A 120 -9.47 -6.41 6.92
N LEU A 121 -8.96 -7.49 6.36
CA LEU A 121 -9.29 -8.85 6.81
C LEU A 121 -8.49 -9.31 8.03
N PHE A 122 -7.20 -8.96 8.10
CA PHE A 122 -6.31 -9.55 9.10
C PHE A 122 -5.85 -8.56 10.18
N VAL A 123 -5.69 -7.28 9.86
CA VAL A 123 -5.15 -6.29 10.80
C VAL A 123 -6.27 -5.56 11.53
N PHE A 124 -7.30 -5.10 10.83
CA PHE A 124 -8.40 -4.31 11.40
C PHE A 124 -9.16 -5.01 12.54
N PRO A 125 -9.43 -6.33 12.51
CA PRO A 125 -10.08 -6.98 13.65
C PRO A 125 -9.33 -6.78 14.97
N LEU A 126 -7.98 -6.77 14.93
CA LEU A 126 -7.17 -6.51 16.12
C LEU A 126 -7.11 -5.03 16.47
N VAL A 127 -7.12 -4.14 15.49
CA VAL A 127 -7.21 -2.69 15.70
C VAL A 127 -8.52 -2.34 16.41
N TYR A 128 -9.65 -2.88 15.95
CA TYR A 128 -10.94 -2.66 16.61
C TYR A 128 -10.96 -3.22 18.01
N LYS A 129 -10.46 -4.44 18.22
CA LYS A 129 -10.35 -5.03 19.55
C LYS A 129 -9.54 -4.16 20.52
N LEU A 130 -8.41 -3.61 20.08
CA LEU A 130 -7.59 -2.73 20.91
C LEU A 130 -8.30 -1.39 21.19
N LYS A 131 -8.98 -0.84 20.20
CA LYS A 131 -9.82 0.39 20.39
C LYS A 131 -10.98 0.15 21.33
N ASP A 132 -11.60 -1.02 21.30
CA ASP A 132 -12.69 -1.36 22.20
C ASP A 132 -12.21 -1.50 23.65
N PHE A 133 -10.97 -1.95 23.88
CA PHE A 133 -10.38 -1.93 25.23
C PHE A 133 -10.38 -0.51 25.83
N LEU A 134 -10.07 0.52 25.02
CA LEU A 134 -10.04 1.92 25.49
C LEU A 134 -11.40 2.46 25.94
N LYS A 135 -12.49 1.84 25.48
CA LYS A 135 -13.86 2.23 25.88
C LYS A 135 -14.28 1.64 27.23
N LEU A 136 -13.52 0.65 27.72
CA LEU A 136 -13.86 -0.02 28.98
C LEU A 136 -13.43 0.82 30.18
N PRO A 137 -14.19 0.82 31.30
CA PRO A 137 -13.75 1.41 32.55
C PRO A 137 -12.57 0.63 33.15
N ASP A 138 -11.83 1.24 34.08
CA ASP A 138 -10.59 0.67 34.62
C ASP A 138 -10.77 -0.69 35.30
N ASP A 139 -11.87 -0.88 36.00
CA ASP A 139 -12.22 -2.13 36.67
C ASP A 139 -12.52 -3.29 35.72
N LYS A 140 -12.83 -3.00 34.46
CA LYS A 140 -13.12 -3.98 33.39
C LYS A 140 -12.02 -4.03 32.32
N PHE A 141 -10.94 -3.27 32.50
CA PHE A 141 -9.86 -3.24 31.53
C PHE A 141 -9.13 -4.60 31.51
N PRO A 142 -8.77 -5.14 30.31
CA PRO A 142 -8.10 -6.42 30.19
C PRO A 142 -6.77 -6.46 30.93
N SER A 143 -6.41 -7.67 31.39
CA SER A 143 -5.10 -7.89 32.01
C SER A 143 -3.95 -7.57 31.07
N GLU A 144 -2.78 -7.31 31.65
CA GLU A 144 -1.57 -7.00 30.90
C GLU A 144 -1.21 -8.09 29.88
N ASP A 145 -1.38 -9.36 30.22
CA ASP A 145 -1.09 -10.48 29.33
C ASP A 145 -2.02 -10.51 28.11
N ILE A 146 -3.30 -10.20 28.28
CA ILE A 146 -4.26 -10.11 27.17
C ILE A 146 -3.87 -8.97 26.24
N VAL A 147 -3.53 -7.80 26.77
CA VAL A 147 -3.09 -6.65 25.98
C VAL A 147 -1.81 -6.96 25.23
N LYS A 148 -0.78 -7.50 25.89
CA LYS A 148 0.50 -7.86 25.27
C LYS A 148 0.33 -8.92 24.18
N SER A 149 -0.47 -9.95 24.41
CA SER A 149 -0.73 -10.99 23.42
C SER A 149 -1.48 -10.45 22.21
N THR A 150 -2.44 -9.53 22.41
CA THR A 150 -3.18 -8.87 21.32
C THR A 150 -2.25 -7.98 20.49
N LEU A 151 -1.38 -7.21 21.12
CA LEU A 151 -0.39 -6.36 20.43
C LEU A 151 0.66 -7.19 19.68
N ARG A 152 1.13 -8.31 20.24
CA ARG A 152 2.02 -9.24 19.53
C ARG A 152 1.34 -9.83 18.29
N SER A 153 0.09 -10.26 18.42
CA SER A 153 -0.70 -10.78 17.31
C SER A 153 -0.94 -9.72 16.23
N TRP A 154 -1.17 -8.48 16.63
CA TRP A 154 -1.27 -7.35 15.72
C TRP A 154 0.07 -7.12 14.98
N GLY A 155 1.18 -7.09 15.69
CA GLY A 155 2.52 -6.95 15.11
C GLY A 155 2.86 -8.05 14.10
N LEU A 156 2.53 -9.32 14.43
CA LEU A 156 2.76 -10.45 13.53
C LEU A 156 1.95 -10.30 12.22
N ARG A 157 0.68 -9.89 12.32
CA ARG A 157 -0.14 -9.65 11.13
C ARG A 157 0.31 -8.41 10.36
N HIS A 158 0.86 -7.41 11.04
CA HIS A 158 1.44 -6.23 10.41
C HIS A 158 2.66 -6.59 9.54
N TRP A 159 3.43 -7.62 9.90
CA TRP A 159 4.55 -8.13 9.12
C TRP A 159 4.18 -8.59 7.71
N THR A 160 2.96 -9.11 7.49
CA THR A 160 2.51 -9.49 6.14
C THR A 160 2.50 -8.29 5.20
N ARG A 161 2.08 -7.12 5.69
CA ARG A 161 2.12 -5.84 4.94
C ARG A 161 3.54 -5.40 4.65
N THR A 162 4.42 -5.54 5.65
CA THR A 162 5.84 -5.22 5.53
C THR A 162 6.50 -6.06 4.44
N ALA A 163 6.27 -7.38 4.44
CA ALA A 163 6.82 -8.28 3.44
C ALA A 163 6.34 -7.96 2.02
N VAL A 164 5.05 -7.68 1.86
CA VAL A 164 4.45 -7.34 0.57
C VAL A 164 5.01 -6.01 0.03
N ALA A 165 5.08 -4.98 0.88
CA ALA A 165 5.66 -3.68 0.49
C ALA A 165 7.14 -3.78 0.15
N GLY A 166 7.91 -4.57 0.93
CA GLY A 166 9.32 -4.84 0.65
C GLY A 166 9.52 -5.55 -0.68
N ALA A 167 8.69 -6.54 -0.99
CA ALA A 167 8.73 -7.23 -2.28
C ALA A 167 8.47 -6.27 -3.45
N ALA A 168 7.44 -5.42 -3.35
CA ALA A 168 7.14 -4.42 -4.37
C ALA A 168 8.31 -3.43 -4.57
N PHE A 169 8.91 -2.96 -3.48
CA PHE A 169 10.07 -2.08 -3.50
C PHE A 169 11.29 -2.72 -4.19
N VAL A 170 11.61 -3.98 -3.81
CA VAL A 170 12.71 -4.72 -4.42
C VAL A 170 12.47 -4.95 -5.92
N VAL A 171 11.25 -5.34 -6.30
CA VAL A 171 10.88 -5.50 -7.72
C VAL A 171 11.08 -4.18 -8.48
N GLY A 172 10.63 -3.06 -7.93
CA GLY A 172 10.81 -1.74 -8.56
C GLY A 172 12.27 -1.36 -8.75
N ILE A 173 13.12 -1.58 -7.72
CA ILE A 173 14.57 -1.32 -7.82
C ILE A 173 15.24 -2.25 -8.84
N CYS A 174 14.96 -3.55 -8.77
CA CYS A 174 15.54 -4.51 -9.71
C CYS A 174 15.15 -4.18 -11.16
N ASP A 175 13.91 -3.78 -11.37
CA ASP A 175 13.46 -3.36 -12.70
C ASP A 175 14.22 -2.11 -13.19
N ALA A 176 14.42 -1.12 -12.33
CA ALA A 176 15.15 0.09 -12.69
C ALA A 176 16.63 -0.14 -12.99
N ILE A 177 17.29 -1.07 -12.28
CA ILE A 177 18.72 -1.34 -12.41
C ILE A 177 19.01 -2.32 -13.55
N LEU A 178 18.24 -3.42 -13.64
CA LEU A 178 18.53 -4.52 -14.55
C LEU A 178 17.96 -4.31 -15.96
N TYR A 179 16.98 -3.41 -16.09
CA TYR A 179 16.30 -3.11 -17.34
C TYR A 179 16.24 -1.59 -17.56
N PRO A 180 17.42 -0.93 -17.64
CA PRO A 180 17.47 0.49 -17.95
C PRO A 180 16.90 0.71 -19.35
N ARG A 181 16.21 1.81 -19.53
CA ARG A 181 15.79 2.24 -20.86
C ARG A 181 17.02 2.75 -21.63
N VAL A 182 17.26 2.18 -22.78
CA VAL A 182 18.26 2.67 -23.74
C VAL A 182 17.60 3.64 -24.70
#